data_7b35aab10edddb4ae1f2ebffbe9c5fae
#
_entry.id   7b35aab10edddb4ae1f2ebffbe9c5fae
#
_cell.length_a   1.000
_cell.length_b   1.000
_cell.length_c   1.000
_cell.angle_alpha   90.00
_cell.angle_beta   90.00
_cell.angle_gamma   90.00
#
_symmetry.space_group_name_H-M   'P 1'
#
loop_
_entity.id
_entity.type
_entity.pdbx_description
1 polymer ?
#
loop_
_entity_poly.entity_id
_entity_poly.type
_entity_poly.pdbx_seq_one_letter_code
_entity_poly.pdbx_strand_id
1 'polypeptide(L)'
;MRFPPSWLDELRARADIVQIIGQYVQLKKNGRKYWGLCPFHGEKTASFSVDPEKQLFYCFGCKAGGSVIHFVMEIEHLPFPEAVKHLADQLHMPLPQMEADPDYQRRQTQRERLLACNRDAAHFFYETLFTPAGQPMLDYLKRRGVSDGVIRKFGLGAAPNSWDALTRAMQAKGYTTEELQMAGLIVIKDAEEATADRPARPRRAFDMFRNRAIFPIIDQYGNVLAFGGRAIENVQPKYLNTSDTPIFNKRLGVYAANLLRKERHLERVVLVEGYMDVVSLTQFGVTGVCATLGTALTSEQAKLLKRFAPMVYLSYDGDSAGQHAILRGLDILEAEGIPARVLDFPDGLDPDEFIRRDGKEGFDKLPALTPQAYRMRRLRAEHDLTTQEGRTAYAKACATILRNLEPVEMENALQELIVQTGFSRDVLIAQIGMTPPKDITSAPPLPARIARPPATLVPEPENADEDVRAEELLLSLIATSRLPEDLAQEDDFRDPLLKELFLQLQSGVSAASLVESQSDELMRARVSHLLMAQSGESTDQMLQMAHDCLSRMRLKRARAQYDEIMKRIKTLSGAEKMQALDEAKQLTATINRLK
;
A
#
# COMPACT_ATOMS: atom_id res chain seq x y z
N MET A 1 9.52 -1.23 -19.41
CA MET A 1 9.53 -2.40 -20.30
C MET A 1 8.12 -2.59 -20.79
N ARG A 2 7.84 -2.40 -22.09
CA ARG A 2 6.53 -2.70 -22.67
C ARG A 2 6.66 -4.00 -23.45
N PHE A 3 6.01 -5.04 -22.98
CA PHE A 3 5.88 -6.28 -23.75
C PHE A 3 4.90 -6.05 -24.91
N PRO A 4 5.15 -6.64 -26.10
CA PRO A 4 4.21 -6.55 -27.21
C PRO A 4 2.83 -7.08 -26.79
N PRO A 5 1.73 -6.40 -27.11
CA PRO A 5 0.39 -6.86 -26.72
C PRO A 5 0.09 -8.29 -27.20
N SER A 6 0.43 -8.64 -28.43
CA SER A 6 0.24 -9.99 -28.98
C SER A 6 1.02 -11.06 -28.21
N TRP A 7 2.21 -10.75 -27.73
CA TRP A 7 3.00 -11.67 -26.92
C TRP A 7 2.41 -11.83 -25.50
N LEU A 8 1.90 -10.74 -24.90
CA LEU A 8 1.18 -10.83 -23.63
C LEU A 8 -0.10 -11.65 -23.76
N ASP A 9 -0.81 -11.54 -24.89
CA ASP A 9 -1.99 -12.34 -25.17
C ASP A 9 -1.63 -13.83 -25.30
N GLU A 10 -0.51 -14.15 -25.94
CA GLU A 10 0.02 -15.51 -26.00
C GLU A 10 0.42 -16.04 -24.63
N LEU A 11 1.08 -15.22 -23.79
CA LEU A 11 1.42 -15.58 -22.42
C LEU A 11 0.16 -15.91 -21.62
N ARG A 12 -0.88 -15.07 -21.70
CA ARG A 12 -2.18 -15.29 -21.04
C ARG A 12 -2.87 -16.55 -21.53
N ALA A 13 -2.85 -16.79 -22.83
CA ALA A 13 -3.45 -17.98 -23.42
C ALA A 13 -2.77 -19.29 -22.96
N ARG A 14 -1.47 -19.24 -22.67
CA ARG A 14 -0.71 -20.40 -22.16
C ARG A 14 -0.79 -20.54 -20.63
N ALA A 15 -0.99 -19.43 -19.90
CA ALA A 15 -1.07 -19.40 -18.45
C ALA A 15 -2.48 -19.75 -17.98
N ASP A 16 -2.75 -21.03 -17.72
CA ASP A 16 -4.00 -21.44 -17.07
C ASP A 16 -4.03 -20.92 -15.63
N ILE A 17 -4.95 -19.98 -15.36
CA ILE A 17 -5.08 -19.33 -14.06
C ILE A 17 -5.37 -20.32 -12.93
N VAL A 18 -6.14 -21.37 -13.18
CA VAL A 18 -6.46 -22.39 -12.17
C VAL A 18 -5.22 -23.21 -11.82
N GLN A 19 -4.41 -23.57 -12.83
CA GLN A 19 -3.19 -24.32 -12.64
C GLN A 19 -2.13 -23.49 -11.89
N ILE A 20 -1.95 -22.20 -12.26
CA ILE A 20 -0.99 -21.32 -11.61
C ILE A 20 -1.40 -21.04 -10.16
N ILE A 21 -2.66 -20.63 -9.93
CA ILE A 21 -3.16 -20.34 -8.57
C ILE A 21 -3.20 -21.61 -7.71
N GLY A 22 -3.49 -22.75 -8.31
CA GLY A 22 -3.54 -24.03 -7.62
C GLY A 22 -2.22 -24.46 -6.97
N GLN A 23 -1.08 -23.87 -7.36
CA GLN A 23 0.22 -24.09 -6.71
C GLN A 23 0.32 -23.40 -5.34
N TYR A 24 -0.49 -22.37 -5.10
CA TYR A 24 -0.48 -21.54 -3.88
C TYR A 24 -1.72 -21.73 -3.01
N VAL A 25 -2.86 -22.06 -3.62
CA VAL A 25 -4.16 -22.12 -2.98
C VAL A 25 -4.84 -23.46 -3.29
N GLN A 26 -5.37 -24.14 -2.26
CA GLN A 26 -6.23 -25.29 -2.47
C GLN A 26 -7.58 -24.86 -3.06
N LEU A 27 -7.74 -25.07 -4.35
CA LEU A 27 -8.95 -24.72 -5.08
C LEU A 27 -9.94 -25.90 -5.13
N LYS A 28 -11.21 -25.64 -4.83
CA LYS A 28 -12.32 -26.60 -4.97
C LYS A 28 -13.27 -26.11 -6.04
N LYS A 29 -13.60 -26.98 -7.00
CA LYS A 29 -14.56 -26.65 -8.05
C LYS A 29 -15.97 -26.54 -7.47
N ASN A 30 -16.65 -25.43 -7.75
CA ASN A 30 -18.05 -25.23 -7.43
C ASN A 30 -18.74 -24.59 -8.65
N GLY A 31 -19.58 -25.37 -9.32
CA GLY A 31 -20.12 -25.00 -10.62
C GLY A 31 -19.03 -24.84 -11.68
N ARG A 32 -18.95 -23.65 -12.28
CA ARG A 32 -17.97 -23.31 -13.31
C ARG A 32 -16.72 -22.63 -12.75
N LYS A 33 -16.77 -22.16 -11.51
CA LYS A 33 -15.66 -21.49 -10.83
C LYS A 33 -14.96 -22.42 -9.85
N TYR A 34 -13.79 -21.98 -9.44
CA TYR A 34 -13.00 -22.57 -8.37
C TYR A 34 -13.00 -21.66 -7.17
N TRP A 35 -13.06 -22.20 -5.97
CA TRP A 35 -13.11 -21.47 -4.71
C TRP A 35 -12.06 -21.99 -3.76
N GLY A 36 -11.46 -21.08 -2.98
CA GLY A 36 -10.46 -21.40 -1.97
C GLY A 36 -10.40 -20.34 -0.88
N LEU A 37 -9.54 -20.56 0.11
CA LEU A 37 -9.20 -19.54 1.09
C LEU A 37 -8.27 -18.52 0.43
N CYS A 38 -8.50 -17.24 0.69
CA CYS A 38 -7.71 -16.17 0.09
C CYS A 38 -6.26 -16.20 0.61
N PRO A 39 -5.25 -16.15 -0.28
CA PRO A 39 -3.87 -16.08 0.14
C PRO A 39 -3.44 -14.66 0.58
N PHE A 40 -4.27 -13.64 0.35
CA PHE A 40 -3.96 -12.23 0.60
C PHE A 40 -4.54 -11.70 1.92
N HIS A 41 -5.45 -12.45 2.58
CA HIS A 41 -5.95 -12.11 3.90
C HIS A 41 -6.36 -13.38 4.66
N GLY A 42 -6.36 -13.32 5.99
CA GLY A 42 -6.74 -14.43 6.84
C GLY A 42 -8.26 -14.62 6.89
N GLU A 43 -8.77 -15.80 6.49
CA GLU A 43 -10.19 -16.16 6.55
C GLU A 43 -10.40 -17.64 6.88
N LYS A 44 -11.61 -17.96 7.39
CA LYS A 44 -11.99 -19.35 7.69
C LYS A 44 -12.98 -19.94 6.67
N THR A 45 -13.62 -19.08 5.88
CA THR A 45 -14.60 -19.46 4.85
C THR A 45 -14.09 -19.02 3.49
N ALA A 46 -14.22 -19.87 2.48
CA ALA A 46 -13.71 -19.62 1.15
C ALA A 46 -14.43 -18.42 0.50
N SER A 47 -13.74 -17.29 0.32
CA SER A 47 -14.21 -16.12 -0.39
C SER A 47 -13.41 -15.79 -1.66
N PHE A 48 -12.35 -16.55 -1.93
CA PHE A 48 -11.50 -16.37 -3.09
C PHE A 48 -12.03 -17.21 -4.26
N SER A 49 -12.42 -16.58 -5.34
CA SER A 49 -13.02 -17.19 -6.53
C SER A 49 -12.11 -17.05 -7.74
N VAL A 50 -11.96 -18.10 -8.53
CA VAL A 50 -11.22 -18.15 -9.79
C VAL A 50 -12.16 -18.58 -10.91
N ASP A 51 -12.23 -17.77 -11.96
CA ASP A 51 -13.04 -18.03 -13.14
C ASP A 51 -12.13 -18.45 -14.31
N PRO A 52 -12.13 -19.73 -14.71
CA PRO A 52 -11.26 -20.21 -15.78
C PRO A 52 -11.66 -19.70 -17.17
N GLU A 53 -12.91 -19.29 -17.37
CA GLU A 53 -13.38 -18.78 -18.68
C GLU A 53 -12.95 -17.33 -18.91
N LYS A 54 -13.05 -16.53 -17.84
CA LYS A 54 -12.65 -15.11 -17.88
C LYS A 54 -11.14 -14.93 -17.61
N GLN A 55 -10.43 -15.97 -17.15
CA GLN A 55 -9.03 -15.94 -16.72
C GLN A 55 -8.80 -14.86 -15.64
N LEU A 56 -9.74 -14.76 -14.70
CA LEU A 56 -9.74 -13.79 -13.61
C LEU A 56 -9.88 -14.48 -12.26
N PHE A 57 -9.31 -13.86 -11.23
CA PHE A 57 -9.64 -14.17 -9.84
C PHE A 57 -10.25 -12.94 -9.14
N TYR A 58 -11.03 -13.19 -8.11
CA TYR A 58 -11.56 -12.15 -7.24
C TYR A 58 -11.83 -12.68 -5.84
N CYS A 59 -11.42 -11.94 -4.81
CA CYS A 59 -11.74 -12.23 -3.43
C CYS A 59 -12.88 -11.35 -2.94
N PHE A 60 -14.01 -11.95 -2.55
CA PHE A 60 -15.17 -11.21 -2.02
C PHE A 60 -14.93 -10.65 -0.61
N GLY A 61 -13.92 -11.16 0.13
CA GLY A 61 -13.50 -10.65 1.43
C GLY A 61 -12.68 -9.36 1.31
N CYS A 62 -11.44 -9.45 0.81
CA CYS A 62 -10.53 -8.32 0.75
C CYS A 62 -10.59 -7.50 -0.56
N LYS A 63 -11.46 -7.88 -1.52
CA LYS A 63 -11.64 -7.21 -2.82
C LYS A 63 -10.43 -7.31 -3.77
N ALA A 64 -9.39 -8.06 -3.43
CA ALA A 64 -8.28 -8.32 -4.34
C ALA A 64 -8.79 -9.05 -5.60
N GLY A 65 -8.39 -8.59 -6.78
CA GLY A 65 -8.84 -9.17 -8.04
C GLY A 65 -7.91 -8.84 -9.19
N GLY A 66 -7.94 -9.68 -10.24
CA GLY A 66 -7.09 -9.47 -11.40
C GLY A 66 -6.92 -10.70 -12.29
N SER A 67 -6.00 -10.60 -13.24
CA SER A 67 -5.55 -11.71 -14.09
C SER A 67 -4.48 -12.56 -13.39
N VAL A 68 -4.04 -13.62 -14.08
CA VAL A 68 -2.93 -14.48 -13.62
C VAL A 68 -1.65 -13.68 -13.37
N ILE A 69 -1.36 -12.64 -14.17
CA ILE A 69 -0.18 -11.79 -13.97
C ILE A 69 -0.31 -11.01 -12.66
N HIS A 70 -1.50 -10.44 -12.39
CA HIS A 70 -1.75 -9.73 -11.12
C HIS A 70 -1.67 -10.65 -9.91
N PHE A 71 -2.15 -11.88 -10.04
CA PHE A 71 -2.00 -12.87 -8.97
C PHE A 71 -0.52 -13.11 -8.63
N VAL A 72 0.32 -13.30 -9.66
CA VAL A 72 1.77 -13.51 -9.45
C VAL A 72 2.43 -12.25 -8.90
N MET A 73 2.04 -11.06 -9.37
CA MET A 73 2.53 -9.79 -8.80
C MET A 73 2.25 -9.69 -7.30
N GLU A 74 1.03 -10.04 -6.89
CA GLU A 74 0.61 -9.95 -5.47
C GLU A 74 1.23 -11.05 -4.61
N ILE A 75 1.20 -12.31 -5.05
CA ILE A 75 1.65 -13.44 -4.23
C ILE A 75 3.18 -13.50 -4.11
N GLU A 76 3.91 -13.18 -5.19
CA GLU A 76 5.36 -13.17 -5.23
C GLU A 76 5.95 -11.76 -4.96
N HIS A 77 5.08 -10.75 -4.78
CA HIS A 77 5.46 -9.36 -4.58
C HIS A 77 6.39 -8.82 -5.68
N LEU A 78 6.12 -9.19 -6.92
CA LEU A 78 6.89 -8.80 -8.10
C LEU A 78 6.24 -7.60 -8.80
N PRO A 79 7.02 -6.65 -9.34
CA PRO A 79 6.50 -5.67 -10.27
C PRO A 79 6.11 -6.35 -11.59
N PHE A 80 5.23 -5.72 -12.35
CA PHE A 80 4.66 -6.29 -13.59
C PHE A 80 5.69 -6.91 -14.53
N PRO A 81 6.83 -6.28 -14.86
CA PRO A 81 7.80 -6.88 -15.77
C PRO A 81 8.45 -8.16 -15.23
N GLU A 82 8.70 -8.23 -13.92
CA GLU A 82 9.28 -9.40 -13.28
C GLU A 82 8.24 -10.54 -13.15
N ALA A 83 6.98 -10.21 -12.86
CA ALA A 83 5.90 -11.19 -12.84
C ALA A 83 5.67 -11.81 -14.22
N VAL A 84 5.72 -11.01 -15.28
CA VAL A 84 5.63 -11.47 -16.67
C VAL A 84 6.80 -12.40 -17.02
N LYS A 85 8.04 -12.03 -16.65
CA LYS A 85 9.22 -12.89 -16.84
C LYS A 85 9.09 -14.20 -16.06
N HIS A 86 8.67 -14.13 -14.80
CA HIS A 86 8.48 -15.30 -13.95
C HIS A 86 7.49 -16.30 -14.58
N LEU A 87 6.34 -15.81 -15.08
CA LEU A 87 5.37 -16.65 -15.78
C LEU A 87 5.94 -17.20 -17.09
N ALA A 88 6.66 -16.40 -17.87
CA ALA A 88 7.29 -16.85 -19.10
C ALA A 88 8.30 -17.98 -18.85
N ASP A 89 9.14 -17.85 -17.84
CA ASP A 89 10.09 -18.87 -17.42
C ASP A 89 9.38 -20.17 -16.97
N GLN A 90 8.32 -20.04 -16.18
CA GLN A 90 7.52 -21.17 -15.71
C GLN A 90 6.82 -21.92 -16.85
N LEU A 91 6.40 -21.19 -17.89
CA LEU A 91 5.74 -21.73 -19.09
C LEU A 91 6.72 -22.10 -20.20
N HIS A 92 8.03 -21.98 -19.96
CA HIS A 92 9.09 -22.16 -20.97
C HIS A 92 8.85 -21.35 -22.23
N MET A 93 8.28 -20.15 -22.09
CA MET A 93 7.99 -19.25 -23.18
C MET A 93 9.17 -18.29 -23.40
N PRO A 94 9.79 -18.26 -24.59
CA PRO A 94 10.90 -17.35 -24.84
C PRO A 94 10.42 -15.89 -24.74
N LEU A 95 11.22 -15.08 -24.07
CA LEU A 95 10.93 -13.64 -23.99
C LEU A 95 11.01 -13.03 -25.38
N PRO A 96 10.11 -12.08 -25.73
CA PRO A 96 10.10 -11.45 -27.03
C PRO A 96 11.41 -10.68 -27.26
N GLN A 97 11.90 -10.67 -28.48
CA GLN A 97 12.95 -9.72 -28.87
C GLN A 97 12.33 -8.33 -28.79
N MET A 98 12.65 -7.62 -27.74
CA MET A 98 12.08 -6.31 -27.47
C MET A 98 12.80 -5.27 -28.32
N GLU A 99 12.04 -4.50 -29.10
CA GLU A 99 12.54 -3.20 -29.53
C GLU A 99 12.82 -2.37 -28.27
N ALA A 100 14.09 -2.21 -28.01
CA ALA A 100 14.53 -1.59 -26.78
C ALA A 100 14.21 -0.09 -26.86
N ASP A 101 13.29 0.37 -26.01
CA ASP A 101 13.24 1.80 -25.68
C ASP A 101 14.64 2.18 -25.15
N PRO A 102 15.46 2.94 -25.89
CA PRO A 102 16.84 3.24 -25.49
C PRO A 102 16.90 3.92 -24.12
N ASP A 103 15.90 4.73 -23.77
CA ASP A 103 15.81 5.42 -22.49
C ASP A 103 15.46 4.48 -21.34
N TYR A 104 14.66 3.46 -21.60
CA TYR A 104 14.37 2.42 -20.60
C TYR A 104 15.59 1.55 -20.34
N GLN A 105 16.28 1.07 -21.39
CA GLN A 105 17.51 0.31 -21.23
C GLN A 105 18.57 1.10 -20.48
N ARG A 106 18.74 2.38 -20.82
CA ARG A 106 19.67 3.27 -20.15
C ARG A 106 19.35 3.39 -18.63
N ARG A 107 18.07 3.60 -18.29
CA ARG A 107 17.63 3.64 -16.88
C ARG A 107 17.81 2.31 -16.16
N GLN A 108 17.51 1.20 -16.83
CA GLN A 108 17.71 -0.14 -16.26
C GLN A 108 19.20 -0.41 -15.99
N THR A 109 20.06 -0.18 -16.98
CA THR A 109 21.51 -0.35 -16.84
C THR A 109 22.08 0.56 -15.74
N GLN A 110 21.63 1.81 -15.68
CA GLN A 110 22.00 2.75 -14.62
C GLN A 110 21.56 2.23 -13.24
N ARG A 111 20.33 1.75 -13.11
CA ARG A 111 19.82 1.16 -11.86
C ARG A 111 20.66 -0.03 -11.41
N GLU A 112 20.94 -0.97 -12.31
CA GLU A 112 21.76 -2.15 -12.03
C GLU A 112 23.17 -1.75 -11.60
N ARG A 113 23.74 -0.75 -12.25
CA ARG A 113 25.06 -0.22 -11.95
C ARG A 113 25.10 0.43 -10.55
N LEU A 114 24.08 1.21 -10.18
CA LEU A 114 23.97 1.84 -8.85
C LEU A 114 23.74 0.79 -7.74
N LEU A 115 22.94 -0.25 -7.98
CA LEU A 115 22.77 -1.35 -7.04
C LEU A 115 24.09 -2.13 -6.84
N ALA A 116 24.84 -2.38 -7.90
CA ALA A 116 26.17 -2.98 -7.81
C ALA A 116 27.14 -2.11 -7.01
N CYS A 117 27.13 -0.80 -7.24
CA CYS A 117 27.92 0.18 -6.50
C CYS A 117 27.61 0.15 -5.00
N ASN A 118 26.34 0.18 -4.61
CA ASN A 118 25.95 0.11 -3.20
C ASN A 118 26.29 -1.23 -2.55
N ARG A 119 26.16 -2.35 -3.28
CA ARG A 119 26.58 -3.66 -2.79
C ARG A 119 28.09 -3.69 -2.50
N ASP A 120 28.91 -3.16 -3.40
CA ASP A 120 30.36 -3.09 -3.23
C ASP A 120 30.76 -2.13 -2.11
N ALA A 121 30.05 -1.02 -1.94
CA ALA A 121 30.22 -0.10 -0.82
C ALA A 121 29.84 -0.76 0.53
N ALA A 122 28.76 -1.55 0.57
CA ALA A 122 28.39 -2.31 1.76
C ALA A 122 29.50 -3.32 2.14
N HIS A 123 30.08 -3.98 1.17
CA HIS A 123 31.21 -4.89 1.37
C HIS A 123 32.43 -4.15 1.94
N PHE A 124 32.79 -3.01 1.36
CA PHE A 124 33.86 -2.15 1.86
C PHE A 124 33.63 -1.75 3.33
N PHE A 125 32.45 -1.28 3.68
CA PHE A 125 32.13 -0.89 5.06
C PHE A 125 32.16 -2.09 6.02
N TYR A 126 31.65 -3.24 5.59
CA TYR A 126 31.66 -4.47 6.39
C TYR A 126 33.10 -4.94 6.67
N GLU A 127 33.94 -5.01 5.65
CA GLU A 127 35.36 -5.40 5.79
C GLU A 127 36.13 -4.39 6.66
N THR A 128 35.89 -3.09 6.44
CA THR A 128 36.49 -2.01 7.23
C THR A 128 36.22 -2.17 8.73
N LEU A 129 35.03 -2.66 9.13
CA LEU A 129 34.70 -2.87 10.54
C LEU A 129 35.68 -3.74 11.30
N PHE A 130 36.32 -4.70 10.62
CA PHE A 130 37.27 -5.67 11.19
C PHE A 130 38.73 -5.27 10.97
N THR A 131 39.00 -4.05 10.51
CA THR A 131 40.34 -3.47 10.40
C THR A 131 40.64 -2.53 11.57
N PRO A 132 41.89 -2.14 11.79
CA PRO A 132 42.24 -1.13 12.79
C PRO A 132 41.47 0.20 12.60
N ALA A 133 41.15 0.59 11.37
CA ALA A 133 40.37 1.80 11.07
C ALA A 133 38.90 1.70 11.50
N GLY A 134 38.35 0.49 11.56
CA GLY A 134 36.99 0.22 12.00
C GLY A 134 36.86 -0.15 13.47
N GLN A 135 37.97 -0.39 14.18
CA GLN A 135 37.97 -0.85 15.57
C GLN A 135 37.11 0.02 16.50
N PRO A 136 37.10 1.37 16.44
CA PRO A 136 36.28 2.18 17.31
C PRO A 136 34.76 1.91 17.12
N MET A 137 34.34 1.62 15.89
CA MET A 137 32.93 1.28 15.56
C MET A 137 32.60 -0.12 16.04
N LEU A 138 33.51 -1.07 15.90
CA LEU A 138 33.32 -2.43 16.41
C LEU A 138 33.22 -2.41 17.93
N ASP A 139 34.08 -1.68 18.63
CA ASP A 139 34.02 -1.51 20.08
C ASP A 139 32.72 -0.85 20.53
N TYR A 140 32.24 0.14 19.77
CA TYR A 140 30.95 0.74 20.02
C TYR A 140 29.81 -0.28 19.92
N LEU A 141 29.76 -1.09 18.86
CA LEU A 141 28.73 -2.13 18.69
C LEU A 141 28.82 -3.19 19.79
N LYS A 142 30.02 -3.60 20.17
CA LYS A 142 30.26 -4.56 21.26
C LYS A 142 29.79 -4.01 22.61
N ARG A 143 30.10 -2.74 22.95
CA ARG A 143 29.59 -2.09 24.16
C ARG A 143 28.07 -2.00 24.20
N ARG A 144 27.43 -1.91 23.02
CA ARG A 144 25.99 -1.98 22.85
C ARG A 144 25.45 -3.42 22.88
N GLY A 145 26.28 -4.43 23.18
CA GLY A 145 25.86 -5.82 23.30
C GLY A 145 25.58 -6.53 21.98
N VAL A 146 25.98 -5.95 20.83
CA VAL A 146 25.73 -6.54 19.52
C VAL A 146 26.71 -7.69 19.28
N SER A 147 26.20 -8.90 19.04
CA SER A 147 26.99 -10.09 18.76
C SER A 147 27.49 -10.12 17.30
N ASP A 148 28.55 -10.91 17.04
CA ASP A 148 29.06 -11.11 15.67
C ASP A 148 28.00 -11.72 14.74
N GLY A 149 27.09 -12.55 15.28
CA GLY A 149 25.98 -13.11 14.54
C GLY A 149 25.02 -12.03 14.03
N VAL A 150 24.70 -11.05 14.87
CA VAL A 150 23.82 -9.92 14.52
C VAL A 150 24.56 -8.94 13.60
N ILE A 151 25.85 -8.66 13.83
CA ILE A 151 26.66 -7.85 12.90
C ILE A 151 26.60 -8.44 11.49
N ARG A 152 26.80 -9.76 11.35
CA ARG A 152 26.68 -10.46 10.06
C ARG A 152 25.26 -10.44 9.50
N LYS A 153 24.25 -10.67 10.36
CA LYS A 153 22.83 -10.72 9.93
C LYS A 153 22.38 -9.41 9.29
N PHE A 154 22.83 -8.28 9.83
CA PHE A 154 22.48 -6.94 9.33
C PHE A 154 23.51 -6.38 8.35
N GLY A 155 24.68 -7.01 8.19
CA GLY A 155 25.77 -6.48 7.37
C GLY A 155 26.33 -5.17 7.91
N LEU A 156 26.37 -5.00 9.26
CA LEU A 156 26.85 -3.76 9.87
C LEU A 156 28.31 -3.50 9.50
N GLY A 157 28.65 -2.23 9.29
CA GLY A 157 29.96 -1.83 8.82
C GLY A 157 30.52 -0.61 9.54
N ALA A 158 31.68 -0.17 9.08
CA ALA A 158 32.37 1.04 9.56
C ALA A 158 32.79 1.94 8.40
N ALA A 159 32.49 3.22 8.50
CA ALA A 159 33.10 4.24 7.67
C ALA A 159 34.34 4.78 8.40
N PRO A 160 35.54 4.65 7.84
CA PRO A 160 36.75 5.10 8.49
C PRO A 160 36.77 6.63 8.63
N ASN A 161 37.66 7.14 9.51
CA ASN A 161 37.89 8.58 9.63
C ASN A 161 38.80 9.08 8.48
N SER A 162 38.25 9.06 7.26
CA SER A 162 38.93 9.50 6.05
C SER A 162 37.97 10.27 5.16
N TRP A 163 38.49 11.20 4.37
CA TRP A 163 37.70 12.01 3.47
C TRP A 163 37.39 11.33 2.12
N ASP A 164 38.17 10.30 1.74
CA ASP A 164 38.16 9.69 0.41
C ASP A 164 38.43 8.20 0.37
N ALA A 165 38.44 7.50 1.53
CA ALA A 165 38.78 6.07 1.59
C ALA A 165 37.76 5.22 0.77
N LEU A 166 36.48 5.46 0.91
CA LEU A 166 35.45 4.79 0.11
C LEU A 166 35.59 5.17 -1.36
N THR A 167 35.72 6.48 -1.65
CA THR A 167 35.89 6.99 -3.02
C THR A 167 37.03 6.27 -3.74
N ARG A 168 38.21 6.19 -3.15
CA ARG A 168 39.36 5.49 -3.75
C ARG A 168 39.09 4.00 -3.95
N ALA A 169 38.51 3.33 -2.97
CA ALA A 169 38.18 1.92 -3.07
C ALA A 169 37.16 1.62 -4.20
N MET A 170 36.16 2.46 -4.36
CA MET A 170 35.17 2.29 -5.42
C MET A 170 35.72 2.65 -6.80
N GLN A 171 36.53 3.71 -6.90
CA GLN A 171 37.19 4.07 -8.16
C GLN A 171 38.15 2.95 -8.62
N ALA A 172 38.85 2.29 -7.71
CA ALA A 172 39.68 1.11 -8.02
C ALA A 172 38.86 -0.06 -8.60
N LYS A 173 37.57 -0.14 -8.29
CA LYS A 173 36.61 -1.09 -8.88
C LYS A 173 35.97 -0.58 -10.18
N GLY A 174 36.34 0.61 -10.68
CA GLY A 174 35.89 1.18 -11.93
C GLY A 174 34.55 1.94 -11.83
N TYR A 175 34.17 2.42 -10.63
CA TYR A 175 33.01 3.32 -10.48
C TYR A 175 33.45 4.78 -10.69
N THR A 176 32.63 5.56 -11.38
CA THR A 176 32.91 6.98 -11.63
C THR A 176 32.46 7.85 -10.45
N THR A 177 32.98 9.07 -10.38
CA THR A 177 32.56 10.04 -9.35
C THR A 177 31.06 10.35 -9.45
N GLU A 178 30.52 10.41 -10.66
CA GLU A 178 29.10 10.65 -10.92
C GLU A 178 28.23 9.49 -10.41
N GLU A 179 28.65 8.25 -10.63
CA GLU A 179 27.97 7.06 -10.10
C GLU A 179 27.97 7.06 -8.58
N LEU A 180 29.10 7.39 -7.94
CA LEU A 180 29.19 7.48 -6.49
C LEU A 180 28.30 8.59 -5.91
N GLN A 181 28.20 9.72 -6.59
CA GLN A 181 27.29 10.83 -6.22
C GLN A 181 25.84 10.40 -6.38
N MET A 182 25.46 9.79 -7.51
CA MET A 182 24.11 9.29 -7.75
C MET A 182 23.69 8.19 -6.77
N ALA A 183 24.63 7.37 -6.31
CA ALA A 183 24.41 6.37 -5.28
C ALA A 183 24.33 6.97 -3.85
N GLY A 184 24.60 8.27 -3.69
CA GLY A 184 24.58 8.96 -2.40
C GLY A 184 25.75 8.59 -1.47
N LEU A 185 26.84 8.09 -2.02
CA LEU A 185 28.04 7.67 -1.28
C LEU A 185 29.03 8.81 -1.03
N ILE A 186 29.01 9.81 -1.90
CA ILE A 186 29.87 11.00 -1.83
C ILE A 186 29.07 12.29 -1.93
N VAL A 187 29.65 13.36 -1.42
CA VAL A 187 29.16 14.73 -1.56
C VAL A 187 30.14 15.52 -2.43
N ILE A 188 29.62 16.17 -3.45
CA ILE A 188 30.41 17.10 -4.27
C ILE A 188 30.06 18.52 -3.82
N LYS A 189 31.07 19.30 -3.46
CA LYS A 189 30.95 20.77 -3.28
C LYS A 189 31.58 21.44 -4.47
N ASP A 190 30.80 22.32 -5.10
CA ASP A 190 31.28 23.12 -6.21
C ASP A 190 32.36 24.11 -5.77
N ALA A 191 33.11 24.63 -6.75
CA ALA A 191 34.09 25.65 -6.50
C ALA A 191 33.40 26.89 -5.95
N GLU A 192 33.95 27.47 -4.88
CA GLU A 192 33.52 28.75 -4.31
C GLU A 192 34.53 29.82 -4.76
N GLU A 193 34.06 30.92 -5.35
CA GLU A 193 34.89 32.05 -5.68
C GLU A 193 35.38 32.78 -4.40
N ALA A 194 36.56 33.43 -4.48
CA ALA A 194 37.05 34.22 -3.37
C ALA A 194 36.12 35.39 -3.06
N THR A 195 35.80 35.56 -1.78
CA THR A 195 35.12 36.74 -1.25
C THR A 195 36.07 37.55 -0.39
N ALA A 196 35.70 38.77 0.02
CA ALA A 196 36.55 39.61 0.85
C ALA A 196 37.03 38.92 2.14
N ASP A 197 36.23 37.99 2.68
CA ASP A 197 36.49 37.29 3.95
C ASP A 197 36.90 35.82 3.81
N ARG A 198 36.91 35.28 2.58
CA ARG A 198 37.19 33.84 2.36
C ARG A 198 37.96 33.61 1.06
N PRO A 199 39.05 32.80 1.10
CA PRO A 199 39.75 32.40 -0.13
C PRO A 199 38.90 31.49 -1.02
N ALA A 200 39.17 31.53 -2.33
CA ALA A 200 38.57 30.62 -3.29
C ALA A 200 38.79 29.15 -2.87
N ARG A 201 37.78 28.31 -3.05
CA ARG A 201 37.86 26.87 -2.78
C ARG A 201 37.60 26.12 -4.06
N PRO A 202 38.47 25.16 -4.43
CA PRO A 202 38.24 24.33 -5.61
C PRO A 202 37.09 23.36 -5.39
N ARG A 203 36.49 22.91 -6.50
CA ARG A 203 35.53 21.80 -6.50
C ARG A 203 36.18 20.56 -5.87
N ARG A 204 35.49 19.92 -4.92
CA ARG A 204 36.00 18.73 -4.22
C ARG A 204 34.87 17.75 -3.92
N ALA A 205 35.20 16.47 -4.07
CA ALA A 205 34.37 15.38 -3.66
C ALA A 205 34.92 14.77 -2.36
N PHE A 206 34.03 14.29 -1.49
CA PHE A 206 34.41 13.59 -0.26
C PHE A 206 33.36 12.56 0.14
N ASP A 207 33.78 11.54 0.87
CA ASP A 207 32.92 10.48 1.36
C ASP A 207 31.79 11.05 2.23
N MET A 208 30.56 10.62 1.96
CA MET A 208 29.36 11.03 2.70
C MET A 208 29.46 10.61 4.17
N PHE A 209 29.92 9.39 4.41
CA PHE A 209 30.04 8.80 5.73
C PHE A 209 31.51 8.78 6.18
N ARG A 210 31.79 9.33 7.35
CA ARG A 210 33.13 9.34 7.97
C ARG A 210 33.00 9.18 9.47
N ASN A 211 33.87 8.35 10.07
CA ASN A 211 33.89 8.07 11.51
C ASN A 211 32.49 7.65 12.05
N ARG A 212 31.81 6.71 11.34
CA ARG A 212 30.46 6.28 11.67
C ARG A 212 30.31 4.76 11.61
N ALA A 213 29.53 4.21 12.53
CA ALA A 213 28.98 2.87 12.36
C ALA A 213 27.92 2.88 11.24
N ILE A 214 28.00 1.92 10.31
CA ILE A 214 27.16 1.89 9.10
C ILE A 214 26.11 0.80 9.18
N PHE A 215 24.90 1.16 8.79
CA PHE A 215 23.69 0.33 8.75
C PHE A 215 23.20 0.29 7.29
N PRO A 216 23.47 -0.80 6.55
CA PRO A 216 22.96 -0.93 5.19
C PRO A 216 21.44 -1.00 5.18
N ILE A 217 20.79 -0.22 4.31
CA ILE A 217 19.34 -0.26 4.09
C ILE A 217 19.11 -1.19 2.92
N ILE A 218 18.54 -2.37 3.22
CA ILE A 218 18.36 -3.48 2.29
C ILE A 218 16.88 -3.69 2.05
N ASP A 219 16.46 -3.72 0.79
CA ASP A 219 15.08 -3.97 0.41
C ASP A 219 14.67 -5.44 0.64
N GLN A 220 13.37 -5.72 0.48
CA GLN A 220 12.84 -7.08 0.63
C GLN A 220 13.45 -8.11 -0.35
N TYR A 221 14.09 -7.66 -1.43
CA TYR A 221 14.72 -8.51 -2.44
C TYR A 221 16.21 -8.76 -2.18
N GLY A 222 16.79 -8.11 -1.16
CA GLY A 222 18.19 -8.23 -0.80
C GLY A 222 19.11 -7.20 -1.47
N ASN A 223 18.57 -6.20 -2.16
CA ASN A 223 19.36 -5.13 -2.76
C ASN A 223 19.74 -4.09 -1.72
N VAL A 224 21.00 -3.67 -1.69
CA VAL A 224 21.44 -2.54 -0.86
C VAL A 224 21.05 -1.25 -1.56
N LEU A 225 20.08 -0.53 -1.01
CA LEU A 225 19.55 0.70 -1.60
C LEU A 225 20.25 1.95 -1.10
N ALA A 226 20.70 1.95 0.17
CA ALA A 226 21.22 3.13 0.86
C ALA A 226 21.93 2.74 2.16
N PHE A 227 22.37 3.75 2.91
CA PHE A 227 23.04 3.56 4.20
C PHE A 227 22.55 4.56 5.24
N GLY A 228 22.49 4.11 6.48
CA GLY A 228 22.45 4.94 7.67
C GLY A 228 23.82 4.93 8.34
N GLY A 229 24.28 6.08 8.83
CA GLY A 229 25.57 6.21 9.54
C GLY A 229 25.38 6.83 10.92
N ARG A 230 25.66 6.10 11.99
CA ARG A 230 25.62 6.61 13.36
C ARG A 230 26.97 7.10 13.81
N ALA A 231 27.07 8.34 14.29
CA ALA A 231 28.27 8.86 14.94
C ALA A 231 28.56 8.09 16.25
N ILE A 232 29.81 7.70 16.45
CA ILE A 232 30.25 7.01 17.68
C ILE A 232 30.71 8.00 18.76
N GLU A 233 30.99 9.24 18.36
CA GLU A 233 31.33 10.36 19.20
C GLU A 233 30.17 11.36 19.27
N ASN A 234 30.27 12.37 20.14
CA ASN A 234 29.24 13.40 20.28
C ASN A 234 29.28 14.44 19.15
N VAL A 235 29.09 13.95 17.91
CA VAL A 235 29.10 14.76 16.68
C VAL A 235 27.69 14.80 16.09
N GLN A 236 27.22 16.00 15.74
CA GLN A 236 25.94 16.19 15.05
C GLN A 236 26.10 16.09 13.52
N PRO A 237 25.11 15.54 12.81
CA PRO A 237 23.95 14.81 13.33
C PRO A 237 24.34 13.44 13.90
N LYS A 238 23.67 13.00 14.98
CA LYS A 238 23.86 11.66 15.58
C LYS A 238 23.66 10.56 14.54
N TYR A 239 22.61 10.67 13.73
CA TYR A 239 22.35 9.80 12.57
C TYR A 239 22.40 10.61 11.28
N LEU A 240 23.07 10.06 10.29
CA LEU A 240 23.17 10.59 8.93
C LEU A 240 22.66 9.51 7.97
N ASN A 241 21.66 9.82 7.16
CA ASN A 241 21.09 8.89 6.19
C ASN A 241 21.40 9.35 4.76
N THR A 242 21.59 8.40 3.85
CA THR A 242 21.61 8.69 2.41
C THR A 242 20.36 9.50 2.05
N SER A 243 20.51 10.54 1.28
CA SER A 243 19.40 11.30 0.67
C SER A 243 18.68 10.44 -0.38
N ASP A 244 17.51 10.88 -0.86
CA ASP A 244 16.83 10.18 -1.95
C ASP A 244 17.73 10.13 -3.20
N THR A 245 17.76 8.96 -3.85
CA THR A 245 18.58 8.65 -5.02
C THR A 245 17.71 8.00 -6.10
N PRO A 246 18.20 7.76 -7.33
CA PRO A 246 17.44 7.05 -8.35
C PRO A 246 17.00 5.63 -7.94
N ILE A 247 17.67 5.01 -6.93
CA ILE A 247 17.36 3.67 -6.44
C ILE A 247 16.79 3.64 -5.02
N PHE A 248 16.72 4.77 -4.32
CA PHE A 248 16.30 4.86 -2.93
C PHE A 248 15.37 6.04 -2.68
N ASN A 249 14.23 5.77 -2.03
CA ASN A 249 13.32 6.77 -1.51
C ASN A 249 12.91 6.38 -0.09
N LYS A 250 13.20 7.26 0.87
CA LYS A 250 12.93 7.02 2.31
C LYS A 250 11.47 6.73 2.62
N ARG A 251 10.56 7.22 1.78
CA ARG A 251 9.12 7.08 1.99
C ARG A 251 8.56 5.72 1.59
N LEU A 252 9.31 4.93 0.80
CA LEU A 252 8.82 3.69 0.19
C LEU A 252 9.30 2.42 0.91
N GLY A 253 10.34 2.50 1.71
CA GLY A 253 10.95 1.34 2.37
C GLY A 253 11.04 1.48 3.88
N VAL A 254 11.33 0.38 4.55
CA VAL A 254 11.65 0.31 5.97
C VAL A 254 13.00 -0.38 6.18
N TYR A 255 13.69 -0.05 7.26
CA TYR A 255 14.92 -0.75 7.65
C TYR A 255 14.60 -2.19 8.06
N ALA A 256 15.44 -3.14 7.69
CA ALA A 256 15.29 -4.58 7.90
C ALA A 256 14.15 -5.25 7.09
N ALA A 257 13.64 -4.64 6.02
CA ALA A 257 12.63 -5.25 5.14
C ALA A 257 13.05 -6.64 4.61
N ASN A 258 14.35 -6.82 4.31
CA ASN A 258 14.93 -8.11 3.90
C ASN A 258 14.84 -9.19 4.97
N LEU A 259 14.80 -8.83 6.24
CA LEU A 259 14.66 -9.76 7.35
C LEU A 259 13.20 -10.13 7.57
N LEU A 260 12.29 -9.16 7.49
CA LEU A 260 10.84 -9.41 7.54
C LEU A 260 10.41 -10.45 6.50
N ARG A 261 10.91 -10.35 5.26
CA ARG A 261 10.60 -11.30 4.18
C ARG A 261 11.07 -12.73 4.48
N LYS A 262 12.15 -12.89 5.23
CA LYS A 262 12.70 -14.22 5.57
C LYS A 262 11.92 -14.92 6.68
N GLU A 263 11.13 -14.18 7.43
CA GLU A 263 10.32 -14.71 8.52
C GLU A 263 8.95 -15.17 7.97
N ARG A 264 8.60 -16.43 8.23
CA ARG A 264 7.33 -17.00 7.78
C ARG A 264 6.28 -16.87 8.87
N HIS A 265 5.05 -16.54 8.47
CA HIS A 265 3.89 -16.50 9.38
C HIS A 265 4.05 -15.50 10.54
N LEU A 266 4.51 -14.29 10.25
CA LEU A 266 4.53 -13.21 11.23
C LEU A 266 3.09 -12.85 11.64
N GLU A 267 2.79 -12.94 12.93
CA GLU A 267 1.51 -12.47 13.48
C GLU A 267 1.46 -10.94 13.57
N ARG A 268 2.62 -10.31 13.74
CA ARG A 268 2.77 -8.86 13.84
C ARG A 268 4.12 -8.38 13.34
N VAL A 269 4.16 -7.14 12.86
CA VAL A 269 5.40 -6.37 12.69
C VAL A 269 5.54 -5.41 13.86
N VAL A 270 6.72 -5.32 14.43
CA VAL A 270 7.09 -4.32 15.46
C VAL A 270 7.84 -3.18 14.76
N LEU A 271 7.22 -2.02 14.67
CA LEU A 271 7.79 -0.83 14.04
C LEU A 271 8.37 0.08 15.11
N VAL A 272 9.69 0.33 15.03
CA VAL A 272 10.46 1.22 15.90
C VAL A 272 10.97 2.44 15.15
N GLU A 273 11.61 3.40 15.84
CA GLU A 273 12.13 4.63 15.20
C GLU A 273 13.52 4.46 14.60
N GLY A 274 14.40 3.72 15.29
CA GLY A 274 15.83 3.73 15.02
C GLY A 274 16.41 2.38 14.58
N TYR A 275 17.53 2.45 13.88
CA TYR A 275 18.29 1.26 13.46
C TYR A 275 18.79 0.42 14.64
N MET A 276 19.23 1.10 15.72
CA MET A 276 19.74 0.41 16.91
C MET A 276 18.66 -0.35 17.65
N ASP A 277 17.43 0.18 17.69
CA ASP A 277 16.30 -0.51 18.34
C ASP A 277 16.00 -1.82 17.60
N VAL A 278 16.01 -1.79 16.25
CA VAL A 278 15.86 -3.01 15.44
C VAL A 278 16.96 -4.01 15.74
N VAL A 279 18.21 -3.55 15.78
CA VAL A 279 19.39 -4.41 16.03
C VAL A 279 19.32 -5.01 17.43
N SER A 280 19.00 -4.19 18.45
CA SER A 280 18.90 -4.63 19.83
C SER A 280 17.74 -5.60 20.06
N LEU A 281 16.54 -5.28 19.61
CA LEU A 281 15.40 -6.19 19.73
C LEU A 281 15.66 -7.53 19.03
N THR A 282 16.27 -7.49 17.83
CA THR A 282 16.67 -8.71 17.10
C THR A 282 17.76 -9.50 17.84
N GLN A 283 18.70 -8.83 18.50
CA GLN A 283 19.75 -9.45 19.32
C GLN A 283 19.15 -10.28 20.46
N PHE A 284 18.07 -9.80 21.07
CA PHE A 284 17.34 -10.51 22.13
C PHE A 284 16.29 -11.50 21.61
N GLY A 285 16.23 -11.72 20.28
CA GLY A 285 15.37 -12.73 19.67
C GLY A 285 13.92 -12.29 19.44
N VAL A 286 13.64 -10.98 19.43
CA VAL A 286 12.36 -10.45 18.97
C VAL A 286 12.31 -10.54 17.44
N THR A 287 11.26 -11.13 16.90
CA THR A 287 11.04 -11.30 15.46
C THR A 287 10.11 -10.23 14.90
N GLY A 288 10.12 -10.03 13.60
CA GLY A 288 9.23 -9.08 12.91
C GLY A 288 9.54 -7.61 13.19
N VAL A 289 10.79 -7.26 13.53
CA VAL A 289 11.17 -5.88 13.88
C VAL A 289 11.70 -5.12 12.66
N CYS A 290 11.22 -3.89 12.49
CA CYS A 290 11.71 -2.96 11.46
C CYS A 290 11.64 -1.51 11.96
N ALA A 291 12.26 -0.58 11.22
CA ALA A 291 12.20 0.84 11.56
C ALA A 291 11.87 1.72 10.35
N THR A 292 11.35 2.90 10.62
CA THR A 292 11.29 3.98 9.63
C THR A 292 12.69 4.51 9.32
N LEU A 293 12.83 5.29 8.26
CA LEU A 293 14.14 5.73 7.73
C LEU A 293 14.44 7.19 8.09
N GLY A 294 14.17 7.58 9.35
CA GLY A 294 14.36 8.94 9.84
C GLY A 294 13.26 9.89 9.33
N THR A 295 12.09 9.36 9.07
CA THR A 295 10.86 10.10 8.71
C THR A 295 9.70 9.50 9.48
N ALA A 296 8.60 10.25 9.64
CA ALA A 296 7.35 9.66 10.12
C ALA A 296 6.89 8.55 9.16
N LEU A 297 6.11 7.59 9.69
CA LEU A 297 5.47 6.54 8.90
C LEU A 297 4.68 7.15 7.73
N THR A 298 4.74 6.51 6.56
CA THR A 298 3.99 6.92 5.37
C THR A 298 2.95 5.86 4.99
N SER A 299 1.96 6.23 4.18
CA SER A 299 0.97 5.28 3.64
C SER A 299 1.61 4.17 2.82
N GLU A 300 2.66 4.49 2.06
CA GLU A 300 3.40 3.50 1.27
C GLU A 300 4.14 2.49 2.15
N GLN A 301 4.77 2.97 3.24
CA GLN A 301 5.39 2.10 4.24
C GLN A 301 4.36 1.25 4.98
N ALA A 302 3.20 1.81 5.35
CA ALA A 302 2.12 1.07 5.97
C ALA A 302 1.62 -0.07 5.06
N LYS A 303 1.38 0.20 3.77
CA LYS A 303 1.04 -0.82 2.77
C LYS A 303 2.12 -1.89 2.63
N LEU A 304 3.39 -1.51 2.68
CA LEU A 304 4.49 -2.47 2.67
C LEU A 304 4.44 -3.38 3.91
N LEU A 305 4.22 -2.82 5.11
CA LEU A 305 4.15 -3.60 6.36
C LEU A 305 2.97 -4.59 6.36
N LYS A 306 1.83 -4.21 5.81
CA LYS A 306 0.64 -5.07 5.65
C LYS A 306 0.94 -6.37 4.89
N ARG A 307 1.93 -6.36 3.98
CA ARG A 307 2.34 -7.55 3.22
C ARG A 307 3.11 -8.57 4.06
N PHE A 308 3.71 -8.14 5.17
CA PHE A 308 4.51 -9.01 6.03
C PHE A 308 3.71 -9.60 7.19
N ALA A 309 2.75 -8.85 7.74
CA ALA A 309 1.92 -9.31 8.84
C ALA A 309 0.55 -8.62 8.86
N PRO A 310 -0.48 -9.26 9.45
CA PRO A 310 -1.83 -8.70 9.54
C PRO A 310 -1.95 -7.54 10.53
N MET A 311 -0.96 -7.31 11.40
CA MET A 311 -1.00 -6.33 12.48
C MET A 311 0.33 -5.61 12.65
N VAL A 312 0.29 -4.33 13.01
CA VAL A 312 1.48 -3.50 13.29
C VAL A 312 1.48 -3.08 14.76
N TYR A 313 2.59 -3.30 15.44
CA TYR A 313 2.86 -2.80 16.79
C TYR A 313 3.78 -1.59 16.69
N LEU A 314 3.30 -0.42 17.10
CA LEU A 314 4.12 0.78 17.22
C LEU A 314 4.88 0.74 18.55
N SER A 315 6.19 0.90 18.47
CA SER A 315 7.13 0.76 19.58
C SER A 315 8.17 1.89 19.49
N TYR A 316 7.70 3.13 19.70
CA TYR A 316 8.51 4.34 19.56
C TYR A 316 8.97 4.86 20.93
N ASP A 317 9.90 5.81 20.91
CA ASP A 317 10.47 6.39 22.12
C ASP A 317 9.40 7.03 23.01
N GLY A 318 9.58 6.95 24.33
CA GLY A 318 8.61 7.46 25.31
C GLY A 318 8.58 9.00 25.43
N ASP A 319 9.42 9.73 24.68
CA ASP A 319 9.48 11.17 24.69
C ASP A 319 8.28 11.83 23.95
N SER A 320 8.16 13.16 24.02
CA SER A 320 7.04 13.87 23.41
C SER A 320 7.03 13.76 21.87
N ALA A 321 8.18 13.67 21.23
CA ALA A 321 8.29 13.53 19.78
C ALA A 321 7.82 12.16 19.30
N GLY A 322 8.26 11.08 19.97
CA GLY A 322 7.83 9.71 19.71
C GLY A 322 6.33 9.52 19.97
N GLN A 323 5.80 10.13 21.03
CA GLN A 323 4.36 10.10 21.34
C GLN A 323 3.50 10.75 20.22
N HIS A 324 3.94 11.88 19.67
CA HIS A 324 3.28 12.50 18.50
C HIS A 324 3.45 11.65 17.24
N ALA A 325 4.59 10.98 17.10
CA ALA A 325 4.82 10.09 15.97
C ALA A 325 3.91 8.85 16.04
N ILE A 326 3.67 8.28 17.24
CA ILE A 326 2.69 7.20 17.47
C ILE A 326 1.30 7.63 17.02
N LEU A 327 0.80 8.79 17.48
CA LEU A 327 -0.55 9.25 17.11
C LEU A 327 -0.71 9.38 15.61
N ARG A 328 0.27 10.00 14.93
CA ARG A 328 0.25 10.10 13.45
C ARG A 328 0.34 8.72 12.78
N GLY A 329 1.16 7.82 13.34
CA GLY A 329 1.28 6.45 12.85
C GLY A 329 -0.03 5.68 12.95
N LEU A 330 -0.75 5.82 14.06
CA LEU A 330 -2.07 5.23 14.26
C LEU A 330 -3.10 5.76 13.25
N ASP A 331 -3.12 7.08 12.99
CA ASP A 331 -4.03 7.69 12.01
C ASP A 331 -3.76 7.15 10.59
N ILE A 332 -2.48 6.94 10.22
CA ILE A 332 -2.11 6.37 8.91
C ILE A 332 -2.49 4.89 8.81
N LEU A 333 -2.21 4.09 9.86
CA LEU A 333 -2.56 2.67 9.86
C LEU A 333 -4.08 2.46 9.83
N GLU A 334 -4.84 3.29 10.53
CA GLU A 334 -6.30 3.29 10.51
C GLU A 334 -6.85 3.65 9.13
N ALA A 335 -6.30 4.70 8.48
CA ALA A 335 -6.68 5.09 7.11
C ALA A 335 -6.39 4.01 6.07
N GLU A 336 -5.34 3.19 6.26
CA GLU A 336 -4.99 2.07 5.38
C GLU A 336 -5.68 0.74 5.78
N GLY A 337 -6.55 0.77 6.79
CA GLY A 337 -7.27 -0.41 7.28
C GLY A 337 -6.33 -1.48 7.85
N ILE A 338 -5.29 -1.07 8.56
CA ILE A 338 -4.29 -1.96 9.15
C ILE A 338 -4.48 -1.99 10.66
N PRO A 339 -4.81 -3.15 11.25
CA PRO A 339 -4.88 -3.30 12.70
C PRO A 339 -3.58 -2.90 13.38
N ALA A 340 -3.66 -2.06 14.41
CA ALA A 340 -2.51 -1.58 15.12
C ALA A 340 -2.63 -1.77 16.65
N ARG A 341 -1.46 -1.84 17.31
CA ARG A 341 -1.31 -1.76 18.76
C ARG A 341 -0.13 -0.83 19.09
N VAL A 342 -0.11 -0.31 20.29
CA VAL A 342 1.01 0.47 20.82
C VAL A 342 1.64 -0.29 21.97
N LEU A 343 2.95 -0.56 21.87
CA LEU A 343 3.71 -1.07 23.01
C LEU A 343 4.07 0.10 23.91
N ASP A 344 3.71 -0.01 25.15
CA ASP A 344 3.87 1.06 26.13
C ASP A 344 4.99 0.72 27.10
N PHE A 345 6.10 1.44 26.98
CA PHE A 345 7.27 1.23 27.82
C PHE A 345 7.13 1.96 29.15
N PRO A 346 7.42 1.29 30.28
CA PRO A 346 7.44 1.94 31.58
C PRO A 346 8.61 2.92 31.67
N ASP A 347 8.49 3.90 32.56
CA ASP A 347 9.55 4.85 32.91
C ASP A 347 10.09 5.71 31.78
N GLY A 348 9.38 5.79 30.62
CA GLY A 348 9.79 6.58 29.45
C GLY A 348 11.02 6.01 28.72
N LEU A 349 11.33 4.73 28.92
CA LEU A 349 12.45 4.05 28.26
C LEU A 349 12.21 3.93 26.76
N ASP A 350 13.31 3.93 26.01
CA ASP A 350 13.29 3.52 24.61
C ASP A 350 13.32 1.97 24.47
N PRO A 351 12.97 1.41 23.28
CA PRO A 351 12.95 -0.03 23.08
C PRO A 351 14.30 -0.72 23.33
N ASP A 352 15.43 -0.07 23.01
CA ASP A 352 16.80 -0.57 23.21
C ASP A 352 17.13 -0.63 24.72
N GLU A 353 16.79 0.40 25.49
CA GLU A 353 16.99 0.45 26.94
C GLU A 353 16.14 -0.60 27.65
N PHE A 354 14.87 -0.69 27.28
CA PHE A 354 13.94 -1.64 27.87
C PHE A 354 14.37 -3.09 27.65
N ILE A 355 14.67 -3.48 26.38
CA ILE A 355 15.01 -4.87 26.09
C ILE A 355 16.32 -5.30 26.76
N ARG A 356 17.25 -4.37 27.01
CA ARG A 356 18.49 -4.66 27.75
C ARG A 356 18.27 -4.80 29.23
N ARG A 357 17.30 -4.07 29.81
CA ARG A 357 16.95 -4.15 31.23
C ARG A 357 16.15 -5.42 31.53
N ASP A 358 15.09 -5.67 30.77
CA ASP A 358 14.05 -6.67 31.10
C ASP A 358 14.09 -7.92 30.20
N GLY A 359 14.93 -7.90 29.17
CA GLY A 359 15.06 -9.04 28.23
C GLY A 359 13.81 -9.32 27.40
N LYS A 360 13.87 -10.43 26.64
CA LYS A 360 12.77 -10.86 25.77
C LYS A 360 11.48 -11.16 26.54
N GLU A 361 11.60 -11.80 27.71
CA GLU A 361 10.42 -12.15 28.51
C GLU A 361 9.69 -10.91 29.01
N GLY A 362 10.42 -9.84 29.39
CA GLY A 362 9.84 -8.56 29.73
C GLY A 362 9.14 -7.92 28.54
N PHE A 363 9.79 -7.94 27.37
CA PHE A 363 9.22 -7.39 26.15
C PHE A 363 7.93 -8.11 25.71
N ASP A 364 7.90 -9.44 25.78
CA ASP A 364 6.72 -10.23 25.43
C ASP A 364 5.54 -10.01 26.39
N LYS A 365 5.80 -9.52 27.61
CA LYS A 365 4.78 -9.19 28.63
C LYS A 365 4.31 -7.74 28.56
N LEU A 366 4.90 -6.89 27.71
CA LEU A 366 4.50 -5.49 27.58
C LEU A 366 3.02 -5.38 27.20
N PRO A 367 2.27 -4.46 27.83
CA PRO A 367 0.91 -4.17 27.42
C PRO A 367 0.86 -3.66 25.99
N ALA A 368 0.06 -4.31 25.15
CA ALA A 368 -0.21 -3.88 23.79
C ALA A 368 -1.55 -3.13 23.75
N LEU A 369 -1.49 -1.81 23.92
CA LEU A 369 -2.67 -0.95 23.98
C LEU A 369 -3.36 -0.85 22.62
N THR A 370 -4.71 -0.81 22.65
CA THR A 370 -5.48 -0.44 21.44
C THR A 370 -5.21 1.03 21.08
N PRO A 371 -5.41 1.46 19.83
CA PRO A 371 -5.28 2.85 19.43
C PRO A 371 -6.10 3.80 20.34
N GLN A 372 -7.31 3.38 20.69
CA GLN A 372 -8.21 4.15 21.55
C GLN A 372 -7.71 4.24 22.99
N ALA A 373 -7.30 3.12 23.57
CA ALA A 373 -6.74 3.10 24.92
C ALA A 373 -5.49 3.98 25.03
N TYR A 374 -4.62 3.97 24.01
CA TYR A 374 -3.45 4.83 23.96
C TYR A 374 -3.84 6.32 23.85
N ARG A 375 -4.78 6.68 22.95
CA ARG A 375 -5.28 8.06 22.81
C ARG A 375 -5.91 8.55 24.11
N MET A 376 -6.76 7.74 24.76
CA MET A 376 -7.37 8.08 26.07
C MET A 376 -6.32 8.26 27.16
N ARG A 377 -5.32 7.37 27.22
CA ARG A 377 -4.21 7.50 28.19
C ARG A 377 -3.42 8.80 27.98
N ARG A 378 -3.20 9.21 26.74
CA ARG A 378 -2.55 10.50 26.41
C ARG A 378 -3.39 11.68 26.89
N LEU A 379 -4.67 11.69 26.59
CA LEU A 379 -5.60 12.72 27.05
C LEU A 379 -5.65 12.78 28.59
N ARG A 380 -5.60 11.62 29.25
CA ARG A 380 -5.54 11.57 30.71
C ARG A 380 -4.32 12.31 31.28
N ALA A 381 -3.17 12.19 30.65
CA ALA A 381 -1.94 12.86 31.09
C ALA A 381 -1.99 14.39 30.90
N GLU A 382 -2.88 14.91 30.05
CA GLU A 382 -3.05 16.33 29.75
C GLU A 382 -4.06 17.02 30.68
N HIS A 383 -4.82 16.24 31.47
CA HIS A 383 -5.91 16.75 32.31
C HIS A 383 -5.72 16.36 33.79
N ASP A 384 -5.90 17.32 34.69
CA ASP A 384 -5.88 17.07 36.13
C ASP A 384 -7.22 16.46 36.60
N LEU A 385 -7.26 15.14 36.72
CA LEU A 385 -8.47 14.42 37.15
C LEU A 385 -8.81 14.59 38.65
N THR A 386 -7.98 15.27 39.41
CA THR A 386 -8.32 15.59 40.83
C THR A 386 -9.36 16.71 40.88
N THR A 387 -9.40 17.57 39.87
CA THR A 387 -10.36 18.68 39.73
C THR A 387 -11.63 18.28 38.98
N GLN A 388 -12.74 18.94 39.27
CA GLN A 388 -14.00 18.73 38.53
C GLN A 388 -13.89 19.19 37.10
N GLU A 389 -13.22 20.33 36.87
CA GLU A 389 -12.97 20.90 35.56
C GLU A 389 -12.13 19.96 34.70
N GLY A 390 -11.06 19.40 35.25
CA GLY A 390 -10.17 18.46 34.55
C GLY A 390 -10.89 17.16 34.19
N ARG A 391 -11.68 16.57 35.10
CA ARG A 391 -12.51 15.38 34.78
C ARG A 391 -13.52 15.67 33.66
N THR A 392 -14.15 16.85 33.71
CA THR A 392 -15.13 17.26 32.67
C THR A 392 -14.45 17.45 31.30
N ALA A 393 -13.30 18.12 31.28
CA ALA A 393 -12.54 18.33 30.05
C ALA A 393 -12.06 17.00 29.46
N TYR A 394 -11.52 16.11 30.30
CA TYR A 394 -11.10 14.77 29.90
C TYR A 394 -12.26 13.95 29.30
N ALA A 395 -13.43 13.93 30.01
CA ALA A 395 -14.60 13.20 29.53
C ALA A 395 -15.09 13.71 28.14
N LYS A 396 -15.09 15.04 27.94
CA LYS A 396 -15.45 15.66 26.66
C LYS A 396 -14.45 15.30 25.55
N ALA A 397 -13.15 15.31 25.86
CA ALA A 397 -12.12 14.92 24.89
C ALA A 397 -12.24 13.43 24.49
N CYS A 398 -12.46 12.55 25.47
CA CYS A 398 -12.68 11.12 25.24
C CYS A 398 -13.95 10.83 24.44
N ALA A 399 -15.03 11.61 24.61
CA ALA A 399 -16.27 11.42 23.87
C ALA A 399 -16.08 11.48 22.35
N THR A 400 -15.12 12.27 21.85
CA THR A 400 -14.76 12.34 20.43
C THR A 400 -14.14 11.03 19.93
N ILE A 401 -13.35 10.34 20.75
CA ILE A 401 -12.75 9.05 20.42
C ILE A 401 -13.82 7.96 20.45
N LEU A 402 -14.62 7.91 21.50
CA LEU A 402 -15.60 6.87 21.76
C LEU A 402 -16.72 6.82 20.72
N ARG A 403 -17.07 7.96 20.14
CA ARG A 403 -18.15 8.05 19.16
C ARG A 403 -17.96 7.19 17.92
N ASN A 404 -16.72 6.95 17.52
CA ASN A 404 -16.39 6.22 16.30
C ASN A 404 -16.05 4.74 16.56
N LEU A 405 -16.30 4.25 17.78
CA LEU A 405 -16.03 2.86 18.14
C LEU A 405 -17.22 1.95 17.84
N GLU A 406 -16.90 0.70 17.53
CA GLU A 406 -17.91 -0.37 17.53
C GLU A 406 -18.54 -0.53 18.92
N PRO A 407 -19.81 -0.96 19.02
CA PRO A 407 -20.55 -0.97 20.30
C PRO A 407 -19.84 -1.68 21.46
N VAL A 408 -19.17 -2.81 21.19
CA VAL A 408 -18.47 -3.58 22.23
C VAL A 408 -17.17 -2.89 22.68
N GLU A 409 -16.43 -2.32 21.73
CA GLU A 409 -15.21 -1.56 22.04
C GLU A 409 -15.55 -0.27 22.79
N MET A 410 -16.63 0.41 22.38
CA MET A 410 -17.15 1.59 23.07
C MET A 410 -17.52 1.26 24.52
N GLU A 411 -18.22 0.14 24.78
CA GLU A 411 -18.61 -0.24 26.13
C GLU A 411 -17.41 -0.48 27.04
N ASN A 412 -16.37 -1.18 26.55
CA ASN A 412 -15.14 -1.40 27.32
C ASN A 412 -14.43 -0.07 27.67
N ALA A 413 -14.28 0.82 26.70
CA ALA A 413 -13.64 2.12 26.93
C ALA A 413 -14.50 3.04 27.82
N LEU A 414 -15.83 2.94 27.72
CA LEU A 414 -16.77 3.68 28.54
C LEU A 414 -16.68 3.27 30.03
N GLN A 415 -16.54 1.97 30.32
CA GLN A 415 -16.34 1.49 31.69
C GLN A 415 -15.05 2.05 32.32
N GLU A 416 -13.97 2.08 31.54
CA GLU A 416 -12.72 2.71 31.99
C GLU A 416 -12.91 4.20 32.29
N LEU A 417 -13.61 4.93 31.41
CA LEU A 417 -13.89 6.36 31.54
C LEU A 417 -14.76 6.65 32.79
N ILE A 418 -15.76 5.80 33.07
CA ILE A 418 -16.60 5.90 34.27
C ILE A 418 -15.74 5.81 35.55
N VAL A 419 -14.84 4.82 35.61
CA VAL A 419 -13.94 4.63 36.75
C VAL A 419 -13.00 5.83 36.95
N GLN A 420 -12.50 6.39 35.86
CA GLN A 420 -11.53 7.50 35.91
C GLN A 420 -12.18 8.85 36.26
N THR A 421 -13.41 9.10 35.78
CA THR A 421 -14.07 10.41 35.94
C THR A 421 -15.12 10.46 37.03
N GLY A 422 -15.70 9.32 37.40
CA GLY A 422 -16.83 9.22 38.33
C GLY A 422 -18.17 9.67 37.76
N PHE A 423 -18.25 9.96 36.45
CA PHE A 423 -19.52 10.29 35.80
C PHE A 423 -20.35 9.03 35.55
N SER A 424 -21.69 9.18 35.60
CA SER A 424 -22.58 8.07 35.28
C SER A 424 -22.54 7.72 33.79
N ARG A 425 -22.84 6.46 33.47
CA ARG A 425 -22.92 5.95 32.11
C ARG A 425 -23.82 6.80 31.21
N ASP A 426 -25.01 7.17 31.73
CA ASP A 426 -26.00 7.93 30.96
C ASP A 426 -25.51 9.33 30.56
N VAL A 427 -24.80 10.01 31.47
CA VAL A 427 -24.19 11.32 31.22
C VAL A 427 -23.10 11.22 30.13
N LEU A 428 -22.26 10.18 30.19
CA LEU A 428 -21.19 9.96 29.20
C LEU A 428 -21.77 9.59 27.84
N ILE A 429 -22.79 8.74 27.77
CA ILE A 429 -23.49 8.40 26.51
C ILE A 429 -24.13 9.65 25.91
N ALA A 430 -24.80 10.47 26.71
CA ALA A 430 -25.36 11.73 26.26
C ALA A 430 -24.28 12.66 25.69
N GLN A 431 -23.12 12.75 26.38
CA GLN A 431 -21.99 13.55 25.90
C GLN A 431 -21.40 13.03 24.57
N ILE A 432 -21.29 11.71 24.40
CA ILE A 432 -20.84 11.07 23.16
C ILE A 432 -21.81 11.41 22.02
N GLY A 433 -23.10 11.35 22.26
CA GLY A 433 -24.14 11.70 21.29
C GLY A 433 -24.16 13.20 20.90
N MET A 434 -23.75 14.10 21.82
CA MET A 434 -23.68 15.55 21.59
C MET A 434 -22.39 16.01 20.91
N THR A 435 -21.36 15.18 20.89
CA THR A 435 -20.08 15.53 20.27
C THR A 435 -20.22 15.43 18.76
N PRO A 436 -19.93 16.49 17.97
CA PRO A 436 -19.94 16.38 16.51
C PRO A 436 -18.90 15.37 16.04
N PRO A 437 -19.13 14.67 14.92
CA PRO A 437 -18.14 13.77 14.35
C PRO A 437 -16.83 14.55 14.12
N LYS A 438 -15.70 13.90 14.43
CA LYS A 438 -14.38 14.50 14.17
C LYS A 438 -14.25 14.69 12.66
N ASP A 439 -14.19 15.94 12.20
CA ASP A 439 -13.78 16.21 10.83
C ASP A 439 -12.35 15.70 10.64
N ILE A 440 -12.20 14.68 9.81
CA ILE A 440 -10.91 14.08 9.46
C ILE A 440 -10.02 15.07 8.67
N THR A 441 -10.49 16.30 8.47
CA THR A 441 -9.84 17.34 7.66
C THR A 441 -8.89 18.27 8.43
N SER A 442 -8.69 18.12 9.74
CA SER A 442 -7.80 18.99 10.52
C SER A 442 -6.39 18.43 10.73
N ALA A 443 -5.78 17.83 9.70
CA ALA A 443 -4.33 17.75 9.63
C ALA A 443 -3.80 19.10 9.12
N PRO A 444 -2.67 19.65 9.64
CA PRO A 444 -2.08 20.86 9.11
C PRO A 444 -1.78 20.68 7.63
N PRO A 445 -1.96 21.73 6.79
CA PRO A 445 -1.83 21.61 5.35
C PRO A 445 -0.41 21.16 5.01
N LEU A 446 -0.29 19.98 4.44
CA LEU A 446 0.89 19.57 3.69
C LEU A 446 1.00 20.49 2.47
N PRO A 447 2.22 20.89 2.06
CA PRO A 447 2.40 21.75 0.90
C PRO A 447 1.70 21.11 -0.30
N ALA A 448 0.95 21.93 -1.03
CA ALA A 448 0.06 21.57 -2.11
C ALA A 448 0.73 20.63 -3.13
N ARG A 449 0.47 19.35 -2.99
CA ARG A 449 0.51 18.38 -4.07
C ARG A 449 -0.88 17.77 -4.13
N ILE A 450 -1.42 17.71 -5.34
CA ILE A 450 -2.72 17.20 -5.73
C ILE A 450 -3.16 16.06 -4.80
N ALA A 451 -4.12 16.36 -3.91
CA ALA A 451 -4.71 15.39 -3.00
C ALA A 451 -5.43 14.32 -3.84
N ARG A 452 -4.93 13.09 -3.79
CA ARG A 452 -5.78 11.95 -4.14
C ARG A 452 -6.86 11.87 -3.05
N PRO A 453 -8.12 11.67 -3.43
CA PRO A 453 -9.18 11.45 -2.45
C PRO A 453 -8.83 10.23 -1.59
N PRO A 454 -9.23 10.20 -0.31
CA PRO A 454 -9.04 9.04 0.56
C PRO A 454 -9.64 7.82 -0.13
N ALA A 455 -9.00 6.66 0.04
CA ALA A 455 -9.54 5.38 -0.37
C ALA A 455 -10.83 5.14 0.43
N THR A 456 -11.91 5.73 -0.02
CA THR A 456 -13.24 5.28 0.33
C THR A 456 -13.31 3.81 -0.12
N LEU A 457 -13.55 2.90 0.82
CA LEU A 457 -14.26 1.65 0.56
C LEU A 457 -15.15 1.94 -0.64
N VAL A 458 -14.98 1.17 -1.73
CA VAL A 458 -15.89 1.29 -2.88
C VAL A 458 -17.26 1.27 -2.23
N PRO A 459 -18.02 2.37 -2.18
CA PRO A 459 -19.39 2.28 -1.77
C PRO A 459 -19.99 1.33 -2.80
N GLU A 460 -20.53 0.21 -2.38
CA GLU A 460 -21.69 -0.26 -3.10
C GLU A 460 -22.56 1.00 -3.12
N PRO A 461 -22.91 1.52 -4.29
CA PRO A 461 -23.74 2.69 -4.34
C PRO A 461 -25.07 2.28 -3.71
N GLU A 462 -25.25 2.57 -2.42
CA GLU A 462 -26.54 2.40 -1.72
C GLU A 462 -27.65 3.16 -2.42
N ASN A 463 -27.29 3.98 -3.42
CA ASN A 463 -28.14 4.71 -4.35
C ASN A 463 -27.65 4.61 -5.80
N ALA A 464 -27.03 3.49 -6.24
CA ALA A 464 -26.82 3.30 -7.67
C ALA A 464 -28.21 3.28 -8.33
N ASP A 465 -28.38 4.19 -9.30
CA ASP A 465 -29.57 4.21 -10.16
C ASP A 465 -29.80 2.77 -10.65
N GLU A 466 -31.02 2.31 -10.56
CA GLU A 466 -31.45 0.97 -10.96
C GLU A 466 -30.99 0.65 -12.40
N ASP A 467 -30.81 1.69 -13.22
CA ASP A 467 -30.29 1.61 -14.59
C ASP A 467 -28.81 1.22 -14.62
N VAL A 468 -27.95 1.76 -13.76
CA VAL A 468 -26.51 1.45 -13.70
C VAL A 468 -26.31 -0.02 -13.27
N ARG A 469 -27.09 -0.52 -12.31
CA ARG A 469 -27.05 -1.93 -11.92
C ARG A 469 -27.45 -2.89 -13.04
N ALA A 470 -28.42 -2.50 -13.87
CA ALA A 470 -28.81 -3.28 -15.03
C ALA A 470 -27.73 -3.26 -16.11
N GLU A 471 -27.06 -2.12 -16.34
CA GLU A 471 -25.93 -2.01 -17.24
C GLU A 471 -24.72 -2.86 -16.76
N GLU A 472 -24.42 -2.84 -15.45
CA GLU A 472 -23.36 -3.67 -14.84
C GLU A 472 -23.64 -5.18 -15.02
N LEU A 473 -24.88 -5.60 -14.78
CA LEU A 473 -25.30 -6.98 -15.00
C LEU A 473 -25.16 -7.38 -16.48
N LEU A 474 -25.63 -6.55 -17.39
CA LEU A 474 -25.54 -6.78 -18.83
C LEU A 474 -24.08 -6.91 -19.28
N LEU A 475 -23.21 -6.01 -18.84
CA LEU A 475 -21.78 -6.04 -19.16
C LEU A 475 -21.13 -7.33 -18.63
N SER A 476 -21.46 -7.74 -17.40
CA SER A 476 -20.96 -8.99 -16.81
C SER A 476 -21.35 -10.23 -17.61
N LEU A 477 -22.57 -10.26 -18.14
CA LEU A 477 -23.07 -11.36 -18.98
C LEU A 477 -22.35 -11.38 -20.35
N ILE A 478 -22.18 -10.21 -20.99
CA ILE A 478 -21.47 -10.07 -22.29
C ILE A 478 -20.01 -10.51 -22.17
N ALA A 479 -19.35 -10.18 -21.07
CA ALA A 479 -17.95 -10.55 -20.81
C ALA A 479 -17.71 -12.07 -20.76
N THR A 480 -18.71 -12.91 -20.79
CA THR A 480 -18.57 -14.38 -20.88
C THR A 480 -18.22 -14.89 -22.27
N SER A 481 -18.28 -14.04 -23.30
CA SER A 481 -18.07 -14.40 -24.74
C SER A 481 -18.97 -15.53 -25.25
N ARG A 482 -20.12 -15.76 -24.60
CA ARG A 482 -21.08 -16.83 -24.96
C ARG A 482 -22.37 -16.30 -25.54
N LEU A 483 -22.59 -14.99 -25.43
CA LEU A 483 -23.74 -14.32 -25.97
C LEU A 483 -23.45 -13.81 -27.37
N PRO A 484 -24.48 -13.66 -28.24
CA PRO A 484 -24.32 -13.07 -29.55
C PRO A 484 -23.70 -11.65 -29.48
N GLU A 485 -22.76 -11.36 -30.36
CA GLU A 485 -22.04 -10.07 -30.38
C GLU A 485 -22.97 -8.88 -30.65
N ASP A 486 -24.07 -9.10 -31.34
CA ASP A 486 -25.07 -8.10 -31.72
C ASP A 486 -26.21 -7.92 -30.70
N LEU A 487 -26.13 -8.61 -29.53
CA LEU A 487 -27.18 -8.61 -28.51
C LEU A 487 -27.41 -7.21 -27.92
N ALA A 488 -26.34 -6.47 -27.62
CA ALA A 488 -26.38 -5.13 -27.07
C ALA A 488 -25.70 -4.12 -28.00
N GLN A 489 -26.08 -2.87 -27.87
CA GLN A 489 -25.54 -1.75 -28.65
C GLN A 489 -24.91 -0.72 -27.72
N GLU A 490 -24.03 0.12 -28.27
CA GLU A 490 -23.34 1.21 -27.55
C GLU A 490 -24.34 2.10 -26.77
N ASP A 491 -25.50 2.38 -27.38
CA ASP A 491 -26.55 3.21 -26.78
C ASP A 491 -27.29 2.53 -25.61
N ASP A 492 -27.08 1.25 -25.37
CA ASP A 492 -27.64 0.56 -24.22
C ASP A 492 -26.89 0.90 -22.92
N PHE A 493 -25.69 1.48 -23.00
CA PHE A 493 -24.85 1.91 -21.86
C PHE A 493 -24.81 3.43 -21.76
N ARG A 494 -25.15 3.96 -20.57
CA ARG A 494 -25.10 5.41 -20.24
C ARG A 494 -23.95 5.77 -19.35
N ASP A 495 -23.54 4.85 -18.46
CA ASP A 495 -22.36 5.04 -17.64
C ASP A 495 -21.11 5.06 -18.55
N PRO A 496 -20.28 6.13 -18.51
CA PRO A 496 -19.13 6.26 -19.40
C PRO A 496 -18.12 5.11 -19.29
N LEU A 497 -17.91 4.59 -18.06
CA LEU A 497 -16.99 3.48 -17.82
C LEU A 497 -17.54 2.18 -18.41
N LEU A 498 -18.84 1.88 -18.17
CA LEU A 498 -19.45 0.65 -18.67
C LEU A 498 -19.54 0.66 -20.20
N LYS A 499 -19.80 1.82 -20.78
CA LYS A 499 -19.78 2.02 -22.22
C LYS A 499 -18.41 1.77 -22.84
N GLU A 500 -17.36 2.33 -22.23
CA GLU A 500 -15.97 2.11 -22.69
C GLU A 500 -15.59 0.64 -22.59
N LEU A 501 -15.86 -0.02 -21.47
CA LEU A 501 -15.59 -1.45 -21.29
C LEU A 501 -16.36 -2.31 -22.30
N PHE A 502 -17.60 -1.97 -22.60
CA PHE A 502 -18.41 -2.65 -23.61
C PHE A 502 -17.78 -2.54 -25.02
N LEU A 503 -17.37 -1.36 -25.44
CA LEU A 503 -16.74 -1.13 -26.74
C LEU A 503 -15.42 -1.89 -26.86
N GLN A 504 -14.63 -1.97 -25.81
CA GLN A 504 -13.40 -2.75 -25.78
C GLN A 504 -13.68 -4.26 -25.85
N LEU A 505 -14.69 -4.77 -25.16
CA LEU A 505 -15.13 -6.18 -25.30
C LEU A 505 -15.60 -6.49 -26.72
N GLN A 506 -16.39 -5.61 -27.33
CA GLN A 506 -16.82 -5.76 -28.73
C GLN A 506 -15.66 -5.76 -29.74
N SER A 507 -14.58 -5.02 -29.46
CA SER A 507 -13.37 -5.04 -30.29
C SER A 507 -12.51 -6.30 -30.10
N GLY A 508 -12.95 -7.26 -29.29
CA GLY A 508 -12.26 -8.52 -29.05
C GLY A 508 -11.24 -8.48 -27.92
N VAL A 509 -11.20 -7.41 -27.12
CA VAL A 509 -10.32 -7.34 -25.93
C VAL A 509 -10.85 -8.29 -24.85
N SER A 510 -10.00 -9.17 -24.35
CA SER A 510 -10.39 -10.14 -23.31
C SER A 510 -10.67 -9.47 -21.96
N ALA A 511 -11.51 -10.10 -21.13
CA ALA A 511 -11.80 -9.63 -19.77
C ALA A 511 -10.52 -9.46 -18.94
N ALA A 512 -9.55 -10.37 -19.07
CA ALA A 512 -8.26 -10.27 -18.42
C ALA A 512 -7.46 -9.05 -18.85
N SER A 513 -7.44 -8.75 -20.16
CA SER A 513 -6.76 -7.58 -20.72
C SER A 513 -7.40 -6.27 -20.26
N LEU A 514 -8.73 -6.22 -20.13
CA LEU A 514 -9.45 -5.06 -19.60
C LEU A 514 -9.06 -4.75 -18.15
N VAL A 515 -8.96 -5.78 -17.33
CA VAL A 515 -8.52 -5.63 -15.94
C VAL A 515 -7.06 -5.17 -15.86
N GLU A 516 -6.18 -5.69 -16.72
CA GLU A 516 -4.77 -5.34 -16.76
C GLU A 516 -4.50 -3.93 -17.28
N SER A 517 -5.36 -3.38 -18.13
CA SER A 517 -5.23 -2.00 -18.61
C SER A 517 -5.46 -0.95 -17.51
N GLN A 518 -6.08 -1.34 -16.39
CA GLN A 518 -6.35 -0.44 -15.27
C GLN A 518 -5.08 -0.20 -14.45
N SER A 519 -4.54 1.00 -14.51
CA SER A 519 -3.33 1.41 -13.77
C SER A 519 -3.57 1.63 -12.27
N ASP A 520 -4.83 1.89 -11.88
CA ASP A 520 -5.24 2.11 -10.49
C ASP A 520 -5.78 0.81 -9.87
N GLU A 521 -5.29 0.47 -8.67
CA GLU A 521 -5.66 -0.74 -7.93
C GLU A 521 -7.16 -0.79 -7.60
N LEU A 522 -7.75 0.35 -7.21
CA LEU A 522 -9.19 0.44 -6.91
C LEU A 522 -10.04 0.25 -8.16
N MET A 523 -9.65 0.86 -9.27
CA MET A 523 -10.34 0.71 -10.55
C MET A 523 -10.24 -0.73 -11.04
N ARG A 524 -9.06 -1.35 -10.92
CA ARG A 524 -8.85 -2.76 -11.25
C ARG A 524 -9.75 -3.68 -10.44
N ALA A 525 -9.83 -3.46 -9.11
CA ALA A 525 -10.71 -4.23 -8.24
C ALA A 525 -12.19 -4.07 -8.62
N ARG A 526 -12.62 -2.84 -8.97
CA ARG A 526 -13.99 -2.55 -9.44
C ARG A 526 -14.29 -3.26 -10.76
N VAL A 527 -13.42 -3.15 -11.74
CA VAL A 527 -13.60 -3.82 -13.06
C VAL A 527 -13.58 -5.34 -12.89
N SER A 528 -12.69 -5.89 -12.05
CA SER A 528 -12.67 -7.32 -11.73
C SER A 528 -13.99 -7.77 -11.07
N HIS A 529 -14.51 -7.01 -10.12
CA HIS A 529 -15.80 -7.29 -9.48
C HIS A 529 -16.94 -7.31 -10.51
N LEU A 530 -17.04 -6.28 -11.34
CA LEU A 530 -18.06 -6.19 -12.39
C LEU A 530 -18.01 -7.39 -13.33
N LEU A 531 -16.83 -7.76 -13.81
CA LEU A 531 -16.67 -8.88 -14.73
C LEU A 531 -16.85 -10.25 -14.05
N MET A 532 -16.69 -10.35 -12.73
CA MET A 532 -16.81 -11.60 -11.97
C MET A 532 -18.20 -11.81 -11.32
N ALA A 533 -19.10 -10.80 -11.37
CA ALA A 533 -20.35 -10.77 -10.61
C ALA A 533 -21.33 -11.92 -10.94
N GLN A 534 -21.27 -12.49 -12.15
CA GLN A 534 -22.17 -13.57 -12.56
C GLN A 534 -21.44 -14.89 -12.82
N SER A 535 -22.01 -15.99 -12.39
CA SER A 535 -21.47 -17.33 -12.66
C SER A 535 -22.45 -18.43 -12.29
N GLY A 536 -22.44 -19.48 -13.09
CA GLY A 536 -23.17 -20.73 -12.78
C GLY A 536 -24.38 -21.00 -13.67
N GLU A 537 -24.90 -20.02 -14.40
CA GLU A 537 -26.06 -20.15 -15.28
C GLU A 537 -25.68 -20.85 -16.60
N SER A 538 -26.69 -21.50 -17.21
CA SER A 538 -26.55 -22.02 -18.57
C SER A 538 -26.53 -20.87 -19.59
N THR A 539 -26.03 -21.10 -20.81
CA THR A 539 -26.01 -20.10 -21.88
C THR A 539 -27.42 -19.57 -22.17
N ASP A 540 -28.41 -20.45 -22.16
CA ASP A 540 -29.81 -20.06 -22.39
C ASP A 540 -30.36 -19.15 -21.28
N GLN A 541 -30.01 -19.46 -20.02
CA GLN A 541 -30.38 -18.60 -18.88
C GLN A 541 -29.72 -17.23 -18.95
N MET A 542 -28.41 -17.18 -19.29
CA MET A 542 -27.70 -15.91 -19.48
C MET A 542 -28.29 -15.09 -20.61
N LEU A 543 -28.64 -15.71 -21.74
CA LEU A 543 -29.29 -15.06 -22.86
C LEU A 543 -30.66 -14.48 -22.46
N GLN A 544 -31.46 -15.24 -21.71
CA GLN A 544 -32.75 -14.78 -21.20
C GLN A 544 -32.58 -13.59 -20.25
N MET A 545 -31.64 -13.66 -19.29
CA MET A 545 -31.34 -12.57 -18.37
C MET A 545 -30.89 -11.31 -19.11
N ALA A 546 -30.06 -11.43 -20.13
CA ALA A 546 -29.60 -10.32 -20.93
C ALA A 546 -30.75 -9.67 -21.71
N HIS A 547 -31.64 -10.47 -22.32
CA HIS A 547 -32.85 -9.97 -22.98
C HIS A 547 -33.81 -9.25 -22.03
N ASP A 548 -33.99 -9.81 -20.83
CA ASP A 548 -34.85 -9.17 -19.81
C ASP A 548 -34.27 -7.84 -19.34
N CYS A 549 -32.94 -7.77 -19.11
CA CYS A 549 -32.23 -6.51 -18.80
C CYS A 549 -32.43 -5.46 -19.92
N LEU A 550 -32.13 -5.82 -21.15
CA LEU A 550 -32.25 -4.94 -22.31
C LEU A 550 -33.66 -4.43 -22.48
N SER A 551 -34.66 -5.33 -22.39
CA SER A 551 -36.07 -4.97 -22.54
C SER A 551 -36.51 -3.96 -21.47
N ARG A 552 -36.13 -4.19 -20.20
CA ARG A 552 -36.44 -3.26 -19.09
C ARG A 552 -35.74 -1.91 -19.27
N MET A 553 -34.47 -1.89 -19.60
CA MET A 553 -33.70 -0.67 -19.80
C MET A 553 -34.26 0.15 -20.97
N ARG A 554 -34.49 -0.48 -22.12
CA ARG A 554 -35.02 0.16 -23.32
C ARG A 554 -36.45 0.65 -23.09
N LEU A 555 -37.33 -0.13 -22.40
CA LEU A 555 -38.66 0.26 -22.03
C LEU A 555 -38.71 1.48 -21.11
N LYS A 556 -37.87 1.50 -20.09
CA LYS A 556 -37.78 2.65 -19.16
C LYS A 556 -37.33 3.91 -19.88
N ARG A 557 -36.35 3.79 -20.78
CA ARG A 557 -35.83 4.89 -21.61
C ARG A 557 -36.89 5.43 -22.56
N ALA A 558 -37.59 4.55 -23.27
CA ALA A 558 -38.65 4.94 -24.18
C ALA A 558 -39.81 5.67 -23.45
N ARG A 559 -40.16 5.23 -22.23
CA ARG A 559 -41.15 5.93 -21.39
C ARG A 559 -40.67 7.32 -20.97
N ALA A 560 -39.42 7.44 -20.49
CA ALA A 560 -38.84 8.73 -20.08
C ALA A 560 -38.81 9.73 -21.26
N GLN A 561 -38.40 9.27 -22.44
CA GLN A 561 -38.40 10.08 -23.67
C GLN A 561 -39.85 10.50 -24.07
N TYR A 562 -40.78 9.56 -23.98
CA TYR A 562 -42.17 9.85 -24.25
C TYR A 562 -42.74 10.93 -23.31
N ASP A 563 -42.47 10.81 -22.00
CA ASP A 563 -42.91 11.78 -21.00
C ASP A 563 -42.30 13.17 -21.23
N GLU A 564 -41.06 13.22 -21.66
CA GLU A 564 -40.38 14.48 -21.98
C GLU A 564 -40.96 15.14 -23.25
N ILE A 565 -41.18 14.35 -24.29
CA ILE A 565 -41.85 14.85 -25.50
C ILE A 565 -43.26 15.32 -25.19
N MET A 566 -44.03 14.61 -24.38
CA MET A 566 -45.36 15.02 -23.95
C MET A 566 -45.38 16.32 -23.14
N LYS A 567 -44.33 16.58 -22.35
CA LYS A 567 -44.13 17.89 -21.69
C LYS A 567 -43.85 19.00 -22.70
N ARG A 568 -42.96 18.74 -23.69
CA ARG A 568 -42.62 19.71 -24.74
C ARG A 568 -43.79 20.04 -25.63
N ILE A 569 -44.66 19.08 -25.98
CA ILE A 569 -45.88 19.27 -26.80
C ILE A 569 -46.80 20.34 -26.21
N LYS A 570 -46.82 20.50 -24.87
CA LYS A 570 -47.64 21.51 -24.20
C LYS A 570 -47.20 22.96 -24.47
N THR A 571 -45.93 23.15 -24.86
CA THR A 571 -45.33 24.47 -25.09
C THR A 571 -45.08 24.76 -26.56
N LEU A 572 -45.18 23.76 -27.45
CA LEU A 572 -44.95 23.88 -28.88
C LEU A 572 -46.20 24.23 -29.67
N SER A 573 -46.06 24.89 -30.84
CA SER A 573 -47.13 25.24 -31.77
C SER A 573 -46.71 24.96 -33.22
N GLY A 574 -47.70 24.89 -34.13
CA GLY A 574 -47.44 24.73 -35.55
C GLY A 574 -46.77 23.43 -35.96
N ALA A 575 -45.82 23.51 -36.88
CA ALA A 575 -45.12 22.36 -37.45
C ALA A 575 -44.27 21.57 -36.42
N GLU A 576 -43.68 22.26 -35.46
CA GLU A 576 -42.86 21.63 -34.39
C GLU A 576 -43.72 20.73 -33.49
N LYS A 577 -44.98 21.13 -33.22
CA LYS A 577 -45.93 20.33 -32.45
C LYS A 577 -46.33 19.06 -33.21
N MET A 578 -46.53 19.15 -34.50
CA MET A 578 -46.83 17.97 -35.34
C MET A 578 -45.70 16.97 -35.36
N GLN A 579 -44.44 17.44 -35.51
CA GLN A 579 -43.28 16.60 -35.45
C GLN A 579 -43.13 15.88 -34.09
N ALA A 580 -43.27 16.60 -32.98
CA ALA A 580 -43.21 16.02 -31.64
C ALA A 580 -44.36 14.99 -31.38
N LEU A 581 -45.55 15.18 -31.98
CA LEU A 581 -46.62 14.19 -31.93
C LEU A 581 -46.31 12.92 -32.71
N ASP A 582 -45.63 13.03 -33.85
CA ASP A 582 -45.20 11.86 -34.61
C ASP A 582 -44.05 11.10 -33.90
N GLU A 583 -43.13 11.80 -33.27
CA GLU A 583 -42.12 11.20 -32.39
C GLU A 583 -42.77 10.44 -31.22
N ALA A 584 -43.77 11.03 -30.56
CA ALA A 584 -44.52 10.38 -29.48
C ALA A 584 -45.28 9.13 -29.93
N LYS A 585 -45.86 9.13 -31.15
CA LYS A 585 -46.49 7.93 -31.75
C LYS A 585 -45.46 6.80 -31.99
N GLN A 586 -44.30 7.13 -32.54
CA GLN A 586 -43.23 6.14 -32.76
C GLN A 586 -42.74 5.53 -31.44
N LEU A 587 -42.55 6.34 -30.39
CA LEU A 587 -42.20 5.86 -29.07
C LEU A 587 -43.31 4.99 -28.45
N THR A 588 -44.58 5.31 -28.65
CA THR A 588 -45.69 4.48 -28.20
C THR A 588 -45.68 3.10 -28.86
N ALA A 589 -45.38 3.04 -30.16
CA ALA A 589 -45.22 1.77 -30.88
C ALA A 589 -44.03 0.95 -30.33
N THR A 590 -42.91 1.62 -30.03
CA THR A 590 -41.75 1.01 -29.43
C THR A 590 -42.04 0.48 -28.03
N ILE A 591 -42.69 1.27 -27.17
CA ILE A 591 -43.10 0.88 -25.82
C ILE A 591 -44.01 -0.38 -25.85
N ASN A 592 -44.95 -0.44 -26.80
CA ASN A 592 -45.86 -1.59 -26.96
C ASN A 592 -45.15 -2.85 -27.48
N ARG A 593 -44.02 -2.71 -28.21
CA ARG A 593 -43.22 -3.82 -28.68
C ARG A 593 -42.29 -4.36 -27.58
N LEU A 594 -41.89 -3.51 -26.64
CA LEU A 594 -40.99 -3.86 -25.55
C LEU A 594 -41.73 -4.37 -24.28
N LYS A 595 -43.04 -4.29 -24.25
CA LYS A 595 -43.90 -4.91 -23.24
C LYS A 595 -44.13 -6.39 -23.51
#